data_6f3e4eec2c50f3c45eabe8550d2e2905
#
_entry.id   6f3e4eec2c50f3c45eabe8550d2e2905
#
_cell.length_a   1.000
_cell.length_b   1.000
_cell.length_c   1.000
_cell.angle_alpha   90.00
_cell.angle_beta   90.00
_cell.angle_gamma   90.00
#
_symmetry.space_group_name_H-M   'P 1'
#
loop_
_entity.id
_entity.type
_entity.pdbx_description
1 polymer ?
#
loop_
_entity_poly.entity_id
_entity_poly.type
_entity_poly.pdbx_seq_one_letter_code
_entity_poly.pdbx_strand_id
1 'polypeptide(L)'
;MKKLKKHLLTKDLVIGLGEIGNPILKITSRGFPTVGYDIDPKLMDKKKYRKFENIPTILMHVCIPFSKRFENTVIKIEKKYTPRAIVIHSTISVETTKALQKKLDIPIIYSPIRGVHKRMLKDLKRYTKFYSVFDWAPHSNWASKLFVKRMNKVGIKTSKMTNPTTLELAKIVVDTSYYGWLINYAQISQMIASKHEVDYDEMWSF
;
A
#
# COMPACT_ATOMS: atom_id res chain seq x y z
N MET A 1 -37.25 10.53 -22.54
CA MET A 1 -37.00 10.26 -21.12
C MET A 1 -35.63 9.55 -20.96
N LYS A 2 -34.57 10.27 -20.60
CA LYS A 2 -33.26 9.68 -20.33
C LYS A 2 -33.30 8.98 -18.98
N LYS A 3 -33.26 7.63 -18.97
CA LYS A 3 -33.04 6.84 -17.73
C LYS A 3 -31.71 7.25 -17.14
N LEU A 4 -31.69 8.04 -16.07
CA LEU A 4 -30.53 8.23 -15.21
C LEU A 4 -30.13 6.83 -14.69
N LYS A 5 -29.02 6.29 -15.20
CA LYS A 5 -28.37 5.13 -14.56
C LYS A 5 -28.03 5.55 -13.13
N LYS A 6 -28.77 5.04 -12.17
CA LYS A 6 -28.45 5.13 -10.75
C LYS A 6 -27.05 4.52 -10.58
N HIS A 7 -26.00 5.34 -10.53
CA HIS A 7 -24.67 4.84 -10.18
C HIS A 7 -24.77 4.31 -8.76
N LEU A 8 -24.75 2.98 -8.63
CA LEU A 8 -24.67 2.34 -7.33
C LEU A 8 -23.49 2.95 -6.58
N LEU A 9 -23.77 3.56 -5.43
CA LEU A 9 -22.74 4.10 -4.55
C LEU A 9 -21.82 2.95 -4.14
N THR A 10 -20.52 3.10 -4.35
CA THR A 10 -19.49 2.14 -3.94
C THR A 10 -18.50 2.82 -3.01
N LYS A 11 -17.83 2.04 -2.15
CA LYS A 11 -16.78 2.53 -1.28
C LYS A 11 -15.45 1.86 -1.54
N ASP A 12 -14.37 2.52 -1.12
CA ASP A 12 -13.09 1.88 -0.84
C ASP A 12 -13.00 1.56 0.64
N LEU A 13 -12.33 0.46 0.98
CA LEU A 13 -12.13 0.01 2.35
C LEU A 13 -10.64 -0.10 2.63
N VAL A 14 -10.16 0.55 3.70
CA VAL A 14 -8.78 0.45 4.16
C VAL A 14 -8.74 -0.45 5.39
N ILE A 15 -7.96 -1.53 5.31
CA ILE A 15 -7.78 -2.52 6.39
C ILE A 15 -6.41 -2.31 7.03
N GLY A 16 -6.39 -2.09 8.34
CA GLY A 16 -5.22 -1.68 9.11
C GLY A 16 -5.02 -0.16 9.04
N LEU A 17 -5.20 0.53 10.17
CA LEU A 17 -5.18 2.00 10.25
C LEU A 17 -3.96 2.55 10.99
N GLY A 18 -2.88 1.77 11.04
CA GLY A 18 -1.59 2.20 11.55
C GLY A 18 -0.90 3.25 10.66
N GLU A 19 0.42 3.27 10.71
CA GLU A 19 1.29 4.26 10.05
C GLU A 19 1.13 4.32 8.52
N ILE A 20 0.74 3.21 7.90
CA ILE A 20 0.50 3.12 6.46
C ILE A 20 -0.98 3.38 6.11
N GLY A 21 -1.89 2.71 6.82
CA GLY A 21 -3.30 2.73 6.45
C GLY A 21 -4.00 4.05 6.73
N ASN A 22 -3.64 4.73 7.81
CA ASN A 22 -4.22 6.05 8.11
C ASN A 22 -3.88 7.11 7.04
N PRO A 23 -2.64 7.27 6.55
CA PRO A 23 -2.33 8.11 5.39
C PRO A 23 -3.09 7.70 4.11
N ILE A 24 -3.21 6.40 3.83
CA ILE A 24 -4.00 5.91 2.67
C ILE A 24 -5.47 6.29 2.83
N LEU A 25 -6.07 6.05 3.99
CA LEU A 25 -7.45 6.45 4.29
C LEU A 25 -7.66 7.95 4.11
N LYS A 26 -6.76 8.77 4.66
CA LYS A 26 -6.85 10.24 4.56
C LYS A 26 -6.76 10.72 3.11
N ILE A 27 -5.87 10.15 2.30
CA ILE A 27 -5.69 10.63 0.93
C ILE A 27 -6.81 10.15 0.01
N THR A 28 -7.22 8.88 0.11
CA THR A 28 -8.31 8.32 -0.73
C THR A 28 -9.66 8.93 -0.41
N SER A 29 -9.93 9.25 0.85
CA SER A 29 -11.16 9.94 1.29
C SER A 29 -11.35 11.33 0.67
N ARG A 30 -10.30 11.95 0.12
CA ARG A 30 -10.41 13.23 -0.61
C ARG A 30 -11.08 13.10 -1.97
N GLY A 31 -11.01 11.90 -2.56
CA GLY A 31 -11.53 11.65 -3.91
C GLY A 31 -12.72 10.72 -3.98
N PHE A 32 -12.91 9.87 -2.95
CA PHE A 32 -13.89 8.78 -2.99
C PHE A 32 -14.49 8.49 -1.62
N PRO A 33 -15.72 7.91 -1.57
CA PRO A 33 -16.24 7.32 -0.35
C PRO A 33 -15.27 6.23 0.13
N THR A 34 -14.56 6.50 1.22
CA THR A 34 -13.58 5.59 1.79
C THR A 34 -13.80 5.46 3.29
N VAL A 35 -13.75 4.23 3.79
CA VAL A 35 -13.82 3.94 5.23
C VAL A 35 -12.64 3.09 5.65
N GLY A 36 -12.29 3.18 6.93
CA GLY A 36 -11.22 2.38 7.52
C GLY A 36 -11.77 1.33 8.48
N TYR A 37 -11.11 0.19 8.54
CA TYR A 37 -11.32 -0.85 9.52
C TYR A 37 -9.99 -1.23 10.17
N ASP A 38 -10.00 -1.34 11.49
CA ASP A 38 -8.87 -1.86 12.27
C ASP A 38 -9.38 -2.82 13.34
N ILE A 39 -8.51 -3.73 13.79
CA ILE A 39 -8.79 -4.60 14.95
C ILE A 39 -8.79 -3.79 16.26
N ASP A 40 -7.98 -2.71 16.33
CA ASP A 40 -8.06 -1.76 17.41
C ASP A 40 -9.19 -0.74 17.14
N PRO A 41 -10.28 -0.80 17.92
CA PRO A 41 -11.41 0.09 17.72
C PRO A 41 -11.11 1.57 18.01
N LYS A 42 -9.99 1.88 18.64
CA LYS A 42 -9.53 3.28 18.90
C LYS A 42 -9.05 3.97 17.62
N LEU A 43 -8.59 3.19 16.64
CA LEU A 43 -8.13 3.70 15.34
C LEU A 43 -9.27 3.94 14.34
N MET A 44 -10.49 3.48 14.66
CA MET A 44 -11.64 3.53 13.76
C MET A 44 -12.56 4.72 14.02
N ASP A 45 -13.04 5.36 12.97
CA ASP A 45 -14.28 6.14 13.02
C ASP A 45 -15.49 5.20 12.89
N LYS A 46 -15.98 4.73 14.05
CA LYS A 46 -17.10 3.78 14.13
C LYS A 46 -18.41 4.31 13.52
N LYS A 47 -18.69 5.64 13.63
CA LYS A 47 -19.89 6.25 13.05
C LYS A 47 -19.83 6.21 11.52
N LYS A 48 -18.69 6.61 10.96
CA LYS A 48 -18.45 6.57 9.53
C LYS A 48 -18.47 5.13 9.02
N TYR A 49 -17.82 4.19 9.72
CA TYR A 49 -17.81 2.78 9.34
C TYR A 49 -19.24 2.22 9.22
N ARG A 50 -20.08 2.38 10.24
CA ARG A 50 -21.48 1.93 10.25
C ARG A 50 -22.30 2.53 9.10
N LYS A 51 -22.12 3.83 8.82
CA LYS A 51 -22.81 4.51 7.71
C LYS A 51 -22.53 3.87 6.35
N PHE A 52 -21.34 3.32 6.17
CA PHE A 52 -20.89 2.73 4.90
C PHE A 52 -20.89 1.19 4.91
N GLU A 53 -21.30 0.55 5.98
CA GLU A 53 -21.17 -0.91 6.17
C GLU A 53 -21.80 -1.70 5.02
N ASN A 54 -23.03 -1.36 4.64
CA ASN A 54 -23.80 -2.05 3.58
C ASN A 54 -23.50 -1.53 2.16
N ILE A 55 -22.56 -0.61 1.99
CA ILE A 55 -22.20 -0.12 0.66
C ILE A 55 -21.17 -1.08 0.04
N PRO A 56 -21.36 -1.55 -1.22
CA PRO A 56 -20.43 -2.46 -1.88
C PRO A 56 -19.00 -1.93 -1.92
N THR A 57 -18.04 -2.78 -1.59
CA THR A 57 -16.61 -2.44 -1.62
C THR A 57 -16.06 -2.66 -3.03
N ILE A 58 -15.45 -1.63 -3.61
CA ILE A 58 -14.83 -1.73 -4.92
C ILE A 58 -13.33 -2.03 -4.83
N LEU A 59 -12.58 -1.24 -4.03
CA LEU A 59 -11.19 -1.52 -3.72
C LEU A 59 -11.02 -1.76 -2.22
N MET A 60 -10.32 -2.83 -1.86
CA MET A 60 -9.88 -3.09 -0.51
C MET A 60 -8.37 -2.86 -0.41
N HIS A 61 -7.97 -1.85 0.34
CA HIS A 61 -6.58 -1.49 0.59
C HIS A 61 -6.10 -2.22 1.84
N VAL A 62 -5.14 -3.14 1.68
CA VAL A 62 -4.56 -3.93 2.76
C VAL A 62 -3.28 -3.26 3.25
N CYS A 63 -3.28 -2.83 4.52
CA CYS A 63 -2.20 -2.10 5.18
C CYS A 63 -1.81 -2.75 6.52
N ILE A 64 -2.00 -4.05 6.66
CA ILE A 64 -1.65 -4.80 7.88
C ILE A 64 -0.21 -5.29 7.84
N PRO A 65 0.46 -5.48 8.99
CA PRO A 65 1.80 -6.03 9.04
C PRO A 65 1.89 -7.42 8.40
N PHE A 66 3.00 -7.69 7.72
CA PHE A 66 3.28 -9.03 7.18
C PHE A 66 3.60 -10.00 8.31
N SER A 67 3.07 -11.20 8.21
CA SER A 67 3.31 -12.31 9.15
C SER A 67 3.05 -13.65 8.48
N LYS A 68 3.38 -14.76 9.13
CA LYS A 68 3.04 -16.11 8.67
C LYS A 68 1.54 -16.32 8.41
N ARG A 69 0.67 -15.50 9.03
CA ARG A 69 -0.80 -15.56 8.88
C ARG A 69 -1.35 -14.56 7.87
N PHE A 70 -0.49 -13.79 7.21
CA PHE A 70 -0.90 -12.69 6.32
C PHE A 70 -1.88 -13.15 5.24
N GLU A 71 -1.53 -14.21 4.49
CA GLU A 71 -2.39 -14.73 3.42
C GLU A 71 -3.76 -15.15 3.93
N ASN A 72 -3.80 -15.95 5.00
CA ASN A 72 -5.07 -16.40 5.61
C ASN A 72 -5.91 -15.22 6.11
N THR A 73 -5.25 -14.19 6.64
CA THR A 73 -5.93 -12.96 7.08
C THR A 73 -6.54 -12.23 5.90
N VAL A 74 -5.80 -12.05 4.80
CA VAL A 74 -6.32 -11.40 3.59
C VAL A 74 -7.50 -12.17 3.00
N ILE A 75 -7.44 -13.50 2.91
CA ILE A 75 -8.53 -14.35 2.43
C ILE A 75 -9.76 -14.22 3.32
N LYS A 76 -9.57 -14.23 4.65
CA LYS A 76 -10.69 -14.05 5.60
C LYS A 76 -11.38 -12.70 5.44
N ILE A 77 -10.60 -11.65 5.25
CA ILE A 77 -11.11 -10.28 5.09
C ILE A 77 -11.79 -10.14 3.73
N GLU A 78 -11.23 -10.73 2.69
CA GLU A 78 -11.83 -10.76 1.34
C GLU A 78 -13.23 -11.41 1.39
N LYS A 79 -13.37 -12.58 1.99
CA LYS A 79 -14.66 -13.24 2.17
C LYS A 79 -15.68 -12.41 2.95
N LYS A 80 -15.22 -11.63 3.93
CA LYS A 80 -16.09 -10.77 4.75
C LYS A 80 -16.61 -9.56 3.97
N TYR A 81 -15.76 -8.91 3.19
CA TYR A 81 -16.07 -7.61 2.57
C TYR A 81 -16.33 -7.69 1.06
N THR A 82 -16.11 -8.85 0.45
CA THR A 82 -16.36 -9.15 -0.97
C THR A 82 -15.97 -8.00 -1.91
N PRO A 83 -14.70 -7.53 -1.86
CA PRO A 83 -14.25 -6.43 -2.71
C PRO A 83 -14.15 -6.89 -4.16
N ARG A 84 -14.19 -5.95 -5.09
CA ARG A 84 -13.97 -6.26 -6.51
C ARG A 84 -12.49 -6.35 -6.88
N ALA A 85 -11.60 -5.75 -6.10
CA ALA A 85 -10.16 -5.89 -6.21
C ALA A 85 -9.48 -5.59 -4.86
N ILE A 86 -8.29 -6.15 -4.67
CA ILE A 86 -7.44 -5.91 -3.50
C ILE A 86 -6.22 -5.08 -3.93
N VAL A 87 -5.80 -4.14 -3.06
CA VAL A 87 -4.54 -3.42 -3.20
C VAL A 87 -3.71 -3.65 -1.95
N ILE A 88 -2.58 -4.36 -2.07
CA ILE A 88 -1.67 -4.60 -0.95
C ILE A 88 -0.64 -3.48 -0.89
N HIS A 89 -0.59 -2.77 0.24
CA HIS A 89 0.36 -1.68 0.49
C HIS A 89 1.49 -2.08 1.44
N SER A 90 1.34 -3.16 2.15
CA SER A 90 2.33 -3.68 3.10
C SER A 90 3.59 -4.14 2.38
N THR A 91 4.74 -4.06 3.06
CA THR A 91 5.93 -4.81 2.65
C THR A 91 5.69 -6.28 2.95
N ILE A 92 5.81 -7.14 1.96
CA ILE A 92 5.50 -8.57 2.03
C ILE A 92 6.67 -9.39 1.49
N SER A 93 6.73 -10.68 1.81
CA SER A 93 7.71 -11.60 1.24
C SER A 93 7.49 -11.77 -0.27
N VAL A 94 8.57 -12.10 -0.97
CA VAL A 94 8.55 -12.43 -2.40
C VAL A 94 7.58 -13.59 -2.65
N GLU A 95 6.86 -13.57 -3.76
CA GLU A 95 5.83 -14.54 -4.18
C GLU A 95 4.51 -14.53 -3.37
N THR A 96 4.38 -13.68 -2.35
CA THR A 96 3.13 -13.57 -1.55
C THR A 96 1.93 -13.15 -2.41
N THR A 97 2.10 -12.17 -3.29
CA THR A 97 1.01 -11.74 -4.19
C THR A 97 0.58 -12.86 -5.13
N LYS A 98 1.54 -13.65 -5.62
CA LYS A 98 1.27 -14.78 -6.51
C LYS A 98 0.54 -15.91 -5.78
N ALA A 99 0.97 -16.22 -4.55
CA ALA A 99 0.30 -17.23 -3.71
C ALA A 99 -1.16 -16.84 -3.42
N LEU A 100 -1.41 -15.57 -3.09
CA LEU A 100 -2.76 -15.04 -2.89
C LEU A 100 -3.59 -15.06 -4.18
N GLN A 101 -3.00 -14.63 -5.32
CA GLN A 101 -3.71 -14.57 -6.60
C GLN A 101 -4.17 -15.95 -7.09
N LYS A 102 -3.42 -17.02 -6.77
CA LYS A 102 -3.84 -18.40 -7.06
C LYS A 102 -5.03 -18.89 -6.23
N LYS A 103 -5.33 -18.21 -5.11
CA LYS A 103 -6.40 -18.59 -4.16
C LYS A 103 -7.65 -17.72 -4.28
N LEU A 104 -7.57 -16.59 -5.00
CA LEU A 104 -8.63 -15.59 -5.08
C LEU A 104 -9.01 -15.29 -6.53
N ASP A 105 -10.32 -15.30 -6.82
CA ASP A 105 -10.90 -15.03 -8.15
C ASP A 105 -11.09 -13.53 -8.45
N ILE A 106 -10.43 -12.67 -7.69
CA ILE A 106 -10.42 -11.22 -7.89
C ILE A 106 -9.00 -10.71 -8.08
N PRO A 107 -8.78 -9.62 -8.82
CA PRO A 107 -7.44 -9.12 -9.10
C PRO A 107 -6.80 -8.54 -7.83
N ILE A 108 -5.51 -8.87 -7.63
CA ILE A 108 -4.69 -8.34 -6.56
C ILE A 108 -3.62 -7.43 -7.15
N ILE A 109 -3.65 -6.17 -6.75
CA ILE A 109 -2.66 -5.16 -7.09
C ILE A 109 -1.65 -5.11 -5.94
N TYR A 110 -0.37 -5.31 -6.22
CA TYR A 110 0.68 -4.98 -5.28
C TYR A 110 1.15 -3.55 -5.52
N SER A 111 1.15 -2.74 -4.47
CA SER A 111 1.56 -1.34 -4.57
C SER A 111 2.11 -0.87 -3.22
N PRO A 112 3.38 -1.26 -2.89
CA PRO A 112 3.99 -0.92 -1.62
C PRO A 112 4.19 0.58 -1.48
N ILE A 113 4.34 1.04 -0.24
CA ILE A 113 4.54 2.45 0.07
C ILE A 113 6.03 2.75 0.21
N ARG A 114 6.42 3.92 -0.29
CA ARG A 114 7.73 4.55 -0.06
C ARG A 114 7.51 5.85 0.69
N GLY A 115 8.35 6.11 1.67
CA GLY A 115 8.31 7.36 2.44
C GLY A 115 8.62 7.16 3.91
N VAL A 116 8.78 8.28 4.61
CA VAL A 116 9.05 8.33 6.06
C VAL A 116 7.73 8.47 6.80
N HIS A 117 7.48 7.66 7.82
CA HIS A 117 6.22 7.58 8.56
C HIS A 117 5.70 8.95 9.01
N LYS A 118 6.54 9.78 9.61
CA LYS A 118 6.15 11.13 10.11
C LYS A 118 5.64 12.09 9.02
N ARG A 119 6.01 11.88 7.76
CA ARG A 119 5.61 12.73 6.62
C ARG A 119 4.92 11.97 5.48
N MET A 120 4.41 10.78 5.76
CA MET A 120 3.85 9.84 4.77
C MET A 120 2.85 10.49 3.80
N LEU A 121 1.96 11.38 4.25
CA LEU A 121 1.01 12.07 3.37
C LEU A 121 1.68 12.97 2.32
N LYS A 122 2.81 13.61 2.67
CA LYS A 122 3.61 14.41 1.72
C LYS A 122 4.35 13.49 0.76
N ASP A 123 4.94 12.42 1.28
CA ASP A 123 5.74 11.47 0.52
C ASP A 123 4.88 10.67 -0.47
N LEU A 124 3.64 10.31 -0.14
CA LEU A 124 2.67 9.70 -1.07
C LEU A 124 2.40 10.55 -2.32
N LYS A 125 2.49 11.88 -2.21
CA LYS A 125 2.32 12.79 -3.36
C LYS A 125 3.65 13.11 -4.05
N ARG A 126 4.75 13.07 -3.31
CA ARG A 126 6.09 13.40 -3.81
C ARG A 126 6.66 12.29 -4.68
N TYR A 127 6.53 11.03 -4.22
CA TYR A 127 7.10 9.89 -4.91
C TYR A 127 6.11 9.26 -5.88
N THR A 128 6.61 8.79 -7.02
CA THR A 128 5.85 7.93 -7.91
C THR A 128 5.48 6.65 -7.17
N LYS A 129 4.19 6.31 -7.17
CA LYS A 129 3.68 5.09 -6.57
C LYS A 129 3.71 3.97 -7.59
N PHE A 130 4.65 3.06 -7.43
CA PHE A 130 4.74 1.87 -8.26
C PHE A 130 3.61 0.90 -7.92
N TYR A 131 3.12 0.20 -8.92
CA TYR A 131 2.13 -0.84 -8.77
C TYR A 131 2.31 -1.92 -9.80
N SER A 132 1.81 -3.11 -9.51
CA SER A 132 1.74 -4.21 -10.46
C SER A 132 0.55 -5.11 -10.17
N VAL A 133 0.09 -5.83 -11.19
CA VAL A 133 -0.93 -6.86 -11.14
C VAL A 133 -0.54 -7.92 -12.15
N PHE A 134 -0.73 -9.20 -11.85
CA PHE A 134 -0.46 -10.27 -12.81
C PHE A 134 -1.41 -10.16 -14.01
N ASP A 135 -0.89 -10.25 -15.22
CA ASP A 135 -1.71 -10.13 -16.45
C ASP A 135 -2.71 -11.30 -16.57
N TRP A 136 -2.38 -12.47 -16.00
CA TRP A 136 -3.28 -13.63 -15.91
C TRP A 136 -4.34 -13.53 -14.80
N ALA A 137 -4.27 -12.53 -13.94
CA ALA A 137 -5.27 -12.34 -12.89
C ALA A 137 -6.63 -11.93 -13.49
N PRO A 138 -7.76 -12.40 -12.93
CA PRO A 138 -9.09 -12.02 -13.39
C PRO A 138 -9.23 -10.51 -13.43
N HIS A 139 -9.78 -9.96 -14.50
CA HIS A 139 -10.04 -8.53 -14.65
C HIS A 139 -8.84 -7.60 -14.39
N SER A 140 -7.59 -8.06 -14.59
CA SER A 140 -6.35 -7.32 -14.30
C SER A 140 -6.30 -5.94 -14.96
N ASN A 141 -6.69 -5.83 -16.23
CA ASN A 141 -6.74 -4.56 -16.96
C ASN A 141 -7.74 -3.56 -16.35
N TRP A 142 -8.90 -4.04 -15.93
CA TRP A 142 -9.90 -3.19 -15.26
C TRP A 142 -9.36 -2.69 -13.91
N ALA A 143 -8.76 -3.58 -13.11
CA ALA A 143 -8.21 -3.24 -11.80
C ALA A 143 -7.06 -2.21 -11.93
N SER A 144 -6.16 -2.42 -12.89
CA SER A 144 -5.08 -1.49 -13.22
C SER A 144 -5.60 -0.09 -13.57
N LYS A 145 -6.54 0.00 -14.52
CA LYS A 145 -7.16 1.27 -14.93
C LYS A 145 -7.89 1.97 -13.77
N LEU A 146 -8.61 1.20 -12.95
CA LEU A 146 -9.32 1.73 -11.79
C LEU A 146 -8.34 2.30 -10.76
N PHE A 147 -7.27 1.55 -10.43
CA PHE A 147 -6.24 1.99 -9.49
C PHE A 147 -5.56 3.28 -9.95
N VAL A 148 -5.10 3.35 -11.19
CA VAL A 148 -4.50 4.55 -11.78
C VAL A 148 -5.45 5.75 -11.71
N LYS A 149 -6.71 5.56 -12.14
CA LYS A 149 -7.74 6.62 -12.09
C LYS A 149 -7.93 7.15 -10.67
N ARG A 150 -7.94 6.25 -9.67
CA ARG A 150 -8.11 6.64 -8.26
C ARG A 150 -6.90 7.38 -7.72
N MET A 151 -5.70 6.88 -7.97
CA MET A 151 -4.47 7.53 -7.52
C MET A 151 -4.29 8.92 -8.15
N ASN A 152 -4.50 9.03 -9.46
CA ASN A 152 -4.40 10.31 -10.16
C ASN A 152 -5.41 11.34 -9.62
N LYS A 153 -6.65 10.92 -9.32
CA LYS A 153 -7.68 11.83 -8.79
C LYS A 153 -7.29 12.44 -7.43
N VAL A 154 -6.48 11.75 -6.64
CA VAL A 154 -6.00 12.25 -5.35
C VAL A 154 -4.59 12.83 -5.41
N GLY A 155 -4.04 13.02 -6.63
CA GLY A 155 -2.77 13.68 -6.89
C GLY A 155 -1.55 12.79 -6.67
N ILE A 156 -1.70 11.46 -6.80
CA ILE A 156 -0.61 10.49 -6.72
C ILE A 156 -0.25 10.01 -8.12
N LYS A 157 0.99 10.27 -8.55
CA LYS A 157 1.55 9.73 -9.80
C LYS A 157 1.79 8.23 -9.65
N THR A 158 1.48 7.46 -10.69
CA THR A 158 1.65 6.00 -10.68
C THR A 158 2.54 5.53 -11.84
N SER A 159 3.25 4.42 -11.63
CA SER A 159 4.00 3.72 -12.66
C SER A 159 3.77 2.21 -12.54
N LYS A 160 3.40 1.55 -13.64
CA LYS A 160 3.21 0.09 -13.66
C LYS A 160 4.56 -0.61 -13.80
N MET A 161 4.79 -1.65 -13.00
CA MET A 161 5.89 -2.60 -13.18
C MET A 161 5.38 -3.89 -13.82
N THR A 162 6.29 -4.66 -14.40
CA THR A 162 5.98 -5.85 -15.22
C THR A 162 5.12 -6.85 -14.47
N ASN A 163 5.51 -7.21 -13.25
CA ASN A 163 4.74 -8.14 -12.43
C ASN A 163 4.95 -7.86 -10.92
N PRO A 164 4.04 -8.35 -10.05
CA PRO A 164 4.15 -8.16 -8.62
C PRO A 164 5.43 -8.68 -7.98
N THR A 165 5.95 -9.83 -8.41
CA THR A 165 7.20 -10.40 -7.87
C THR A 165 8.38 -9.45 -8.06
N THR A 166 8.49 -8.82 -9.24
CA THR A 166 9.52 -7.79 -9.48
C THR A 166 9.39 -6.63 -8.50
N LEU A 167 8.16 -6.18 -8.22
CA LEU A 167 7.93 -5.07 -7.30
C LEU A 167 8.15 -5.47 -5.84
N GLU A 168 7.84 -6.72 -5.45
CA GLU A 168 8.15 -7.28 -4.13
C GLU A 168 9.66 -7.29 -3.89
N LEU A 169 10.45 -7.79 -4.85
CA LEU A 169 11.91 -7.76 -4.82
C LEU A 169 12.44 -6.33 -4.75
N ALA A 170 11.93 -5.44 -5.59
CA ALA A 170 12.35 -4.03 -5.59
C ALA A 170 12.11 -3.37 -4.22
N LYS A 171 10.96 -3.66 -3.58
CA LYS A 171 10.67 -3.12 -2.24
C LYS A 171 11.65 -3.62 -1.20
N ILE A 172 12.03 -4.90 -1.23
CA ILE A 172 12.93 -5.49 -0.24
C ILE A 172 14.38 -5.07 -0.52
N VAL A 173 14.85 -5.24 -1.76
CA VAL A 173 16.27 -5.07 -2.10
C VAL A 173 16.63 -3.60 -2.29
N VAL A 174 15.88 -2.89 -3.15
CA VAL A 174 16.24 -1.51 -3.56
C VAL A 174 15.83 -0.47 -2.51
N ASP A 175 14.76 -0.73 -1.75
CA ASP A 175 14.29 0.23 -0.75
C ASP A 175 14.78 -0.18 0.66
N THR A 176 14.37 -1.32 1.18
CA THR A 176 14.63 -1.69 2.59
C THR A 176 16.09 -2.03 2.85
N SER A 177 16.69 -2.93 2.04
CA SER A 177 18.07 -3.37 2.25
C SER A 177 19.08 -2.27 1.96
N TYR A 178 18.83 -1.45 0.93
CA TYR A 178 19.70 -0.31 0.60
C TYR A 178 19.81 0.67 1.76
N TYR A 179 18.71 1.03 2.40
CA TYR A 179 18.75 1.90 3.59
C TYR A 179 19.47 1.25 4.77
N GLY A 180 19.31 -0.06 4.97
CA GLY A 180 20.07 -0.80 5.97
C GLY A 180 21.58 -0.72 5.73
N TRP A 181 22.02 -0.85 4.48
CA TRP A 181 23.42 -0.68 4.10
C TRP A 181 23.93 0.74 4.38
N LEU A 182 23.17 1.78 4.03
CA LEU A 182 23.57 3.16 4.32
C LEU A 182 23.75 3.42 5.81
N ILE A 183 22.87 2.88 6.66
CA ILE A 183 22.97 3.02 8.11
C ILE A 183 24.23 2.31 8.61
N ASN A 184 24.47 1.06 8.20
CA ASN A 184 25.65 0.31 8.59
C ASN A 184 26.94 1.00 8.13
N TYR A 185 26.96 1.50 6.90
CA TYR A 185 28.12 2.21 6.37
C TYR A 185 28.42 3.50 7.15
N ALA A 186 27.39 4.26 7.52
CA ALA A 186 27.56 5.45 8.36
C ALA A 186 28.13 5.09 9.72
N GLN A 187 27.69 4.01 10.36
CA GLN A 187 28.23 3.52 11.63
C GLN A 187 29.70 3.11 11.50
N ILE A 188 30.08 2.36 10.46
CA ILE A 188 31.46 1.97 10.19
C ILE A 188 32.33 3.21 9.96
N SER A 189 31.85 4.16 9.17
CA SER A 189 32.57 5.42 8.91
C SER A 189 32.81 6.23 10.18
N GLN A 190 31.81 6.29 11.07
CA GLN A 190 31.95 6.92 12.40
C GLN A 190 33.00 6.21 13.26
N MET A 191 33.04 4.88 13.24
CA MET A 191 34.07 4.12 13.97
C MET A 191 35.47 4.40 13.43
N ILE A 192 35.63 4.53 12.10
CA ILE A 192 36.90 4.86 11.47
C ILE A 192 37.33 6.27 11.88
N ALA A 193 36.43 7.27 11.77
CA ALA A 193 36.72 8.63 12.20
C ALA A 193 37.17 8.71 13.65
N SER A 194 36.44 8.04 14.56
CA SER A 194 36.77 7.97 15.99
C SER A 194 38.11 7.31 16.26
N LYS A 195 38.47 6.24 15.53
CA LYS A 195 39.77 5.56 15.67
C LYS A 195 40.93 6.47 15.27
N HIS A 196 40.73 7.39 14.35
CA HIS A 196 41.75 8.32 13.87
C HIS A 196 41.62 9.71 14.50
N GLU A 197 40.74 9.87 15.50
CA GLU A 197 40.51 11.13 16.23
C GLU A 197 40.19 12.32 15.32
N VAL A 198 39.44 12.04 14.22
CA VAL A 198 38.99 13.08 13.27
C VAL A 198 37.48 13.31 13.40
N ASP A 199 37.04 14.52 13.04
CA ASP A 199 35.62 14.86 13.03
C ASP A 199 34.91 14.12 11.91
N TYR A 200 33.81 13.45 12.26
CA TYR A 200 33.01 12.65 11.31
C TYR A 200 32.35 13.51 10.22
N ASP A 201 31.79 14.66 10.61
CA ASP A 201 31.06 15.51 9.68
C ASP A 201 32.02 16.21 8.72
N GLU A 202 33.22 16.61 9.23
CA GLU A 202 34.28 17.14 8.39
C GLU A 202 34.77 16.09 7.38
N MET A 203 35.03 14.86 7.81
CA MET A 203 35.44 13.75 6.93
C MET A 203 34.39 13.50 5.84
N TRP A 204 33.10 13.62 6.14
CA TRP A 204 32.01 13.40 5.17
C TRP A 204 31.71 14.62 4.29
N SER A 205 32.32 15.78 4.58
CA SER A 205 32.13 16.99 3.76
C SER A 205 32.92 16.95 2.45
N PHE A 206 33.91 16.01 2.33
CA PHE A 206 34.69 15.76 1.10
C PHE A 206 33.78 15.21 0.01
#